data_3aeb630149c3cc1285acf3df6483545e
#
_entry.id   3aeb630149c3cc1285acf3df6483545e
#
_cell.length_a   1.000
_cell.length_b   1.000
_cell.length_c   1.000
_cell.angle_alpha   90.00
_cell.angle_beta   90.00
_cell.angle_gamma   90.00
#
_symmetry.space_group_name_H-M   'P 1'
#
loop_
_entity.id
_entity.type
_entity.pdbx_description
1 polymer ?
#
loop_
_entity_poly.entity_id
_entity_poly.type
_entity_poly.pdbx_seq_one_letter_code
_entity_poly.pdbx_strand_id
1 'polypeptide(L)'
;MADLESCLEIHRHAGVGYLPLVFSAGWQAAILNWEPPVDLANLGEIERHSQTDEVFVLWRGRAALYVQAGSETRLVDLEPGVVYNVTAGTWHNLVASRDVSILIVENRDTHLNDTELRSIEDWERSQVLAQLPAWARQPEEENR
;
A
#
# COMPACT_ATOMS: atom_id res chain seq x y z
N MET A 1 21.53 -33.56 -6.47
CA MET A 1 20.16 -33.31 -6.96
C MET A 1 19.47 -32.38 -5.98
N ALA A 2 18.87 -31.32 -6.47
CA ALA A 2 18.04 -30.49 -5.63
C ALA A 2 16.82 -31.31 -5.16
N ASP A 3 16.56 -31.29 -3.87
CA ASP A 3 15.33 -31.84 -3.30
C ASP A 3 14.14 -31.05 -3.84
N LEU A 4 13.08 -31.73 -4.28
CA LEU A 4 11.87 -31.07 -4.78
C LEU A 4 11.27 -30.12 -3.74
N GLU A 5 11.41 -30.41 -2.45
CA GLU A 5 10.96 -29.56 -1.37
C GLU A 5 11.74 -28.23 -1.28
N SER A 6 12.98 -28.20 -1.80
CA SER A 6 13.78 -26.95 -1.87
C SER A 6 13.52 -26.12 -3.13
N CYS A 7 12.75 -26.63 -4.09
CA CYS A 7 12.48 -25.96 -5.35
C CYS A 7 11.22 -25.10 -5.33
N LEU A 8 10.38 -25.23 -4.30
CA LEU A 8 9.14 -24.48 -4.14
C LEU A 8 8.99 -23.96 -2.71
N GLU A 9 8.96 -22.66 -2.57
CA GLU A 9 8.65 -21.99 -1.32
C GLU A 9 7.16 -21.61 -1.28
N ILE A 10 6.51 -21.88 -0.16
CA ILE A 10 5.09 -21.54 0.04
C ILE A 10 5.00 -20.65 1.26
N HIS A 11 4.56 -19.41 1.06
CA HIS A 11 4.47 -18.41 2.11
C HIS A 11 3.04 -17.92 2.30
N ARG A 12 2.67 -17.68 3.55
CA ARG A 12 1.40 -17.08 3.95
C ARG A 12 1.63 -16.00 4.98
N HIS A 13 0.80 -14.98 4.95
CA HIS A 13 0.78 -13.94 5.97
C HIS A 13 -0.67 -13.71 6.40
N ALA A 14 -1.00 -14.15 7.61
CA ALA A 14 -2.32 -13.97 8.23
C ALA A 14 -2.30 -12.91 9.35
N GLY A 15 -1.13 -12.37 9.68
CA GLY A 15 -0.95 -11.36 10.74
C GLY A 15 -1.22 -9.93 10.28
N VAL A 16 -0.93 -9.00 11.15
CA VAL A 16 -1.06 -7.56 10.93
C VAL A 16 0.13 -7.04 10.14
N GLY A 17 -0.12 -6.13 9.20
CA GLY A 17 0.89 -5.28 8.61
C GLY A 17 1.60 -5.85 7.39
N TYR A 18 2.67 -5.16 7.03
CA TYR A 18 3.53 -5.47 5.91
C TYR A 18 4.56 -6.55 6.30
N LEU A 19 4.63 -7.61 5.50
CA LEU A 19 5.62 -8.67 5.70
C LEU A 19 6.21 -9.10 4.36
N PRO A 20 7.51 -8.85 4.11
CA PRO A 20 8.23 -9.45 3.00
C PRO A 20 8.32 -10.97 3.19
N LEU A 21 7.96 -11.73 2.15
CA LEU A 21 7.86 -13.19 2.19
C LEU A 21 8.87 -13.87 1.29
N VAL A 22 9.13 -13.29 0.13
CA VAL A 22 10.05 -13.85 -0.87
C VAL A 22 11.10 -12.80 -1.22
N PHE A 23 12.35 -13.24 -1.23
CA PHE A 23 13.49 -12.40 -1.55
C PHE A 23 14.25 -12.99 -2.74
N SER A 24 14.51 -12.17 -3.74
CA SER A 24 15.48 -12.43 -4.79
C SER A 24 16.69 -11.48 -4.63
N ALA A 25 17.68 -11.61 -5.51
CA ALA A 25 18.84 -10.71 -5.46
C ALA A 25 18.45 -9.23 -5.66
N GLY A 26 17.45 -8.94 -6.51
CA GLY A 26 17.07 -7.58 -6.86
C GLY A 26 15.68 -7.14 -6.43
N TRP A 27 14.84 -8.04 -5.92
CA TRP A 27 13.46 -7.73 -5.58
C TRP A 27 12.95 -8.52 -4.38
N GLN A 28 11.83 -8.08 -3.83
CA GLN A 28 11.06 -8.81 -2.82
C GLN A 28 9.58 -8.76 -3.14
N ALA A 29 8.87 -9.78 -2.70
CA ALA A 29 7.42 -9.84 -2.71
C ALA A 29 6.89 -9.91 -1.28
N ALA A 30 5.97 -9.04 -0.95
CA ALA A 30 5.40 -8.90 0.38
C ALA A 30 3.87 -8.99 0.33
N ILE A 31 3.27 -9.32 1.45
CA ILE A 31 1.85 -9.14 1.67
C ILE A 31 1.66 -8.03 2.72
N LEU A 32 0.81 -7.07 2.39
CA LEU A 32 0.30 -6.07 3.31
C LEU A 32 -1.11 -6.44 3.71
N ASN A 33 -1.30 -6.75 4.98
CA ASN A 33 -2.59 -6.80 5.63
C ASN A 33 -2.85 -5.49 6.37
N TRP A 34 -4.06 -5.30 6.90
CA TRP A 34 -4.36 -4.10 7.64
C TRP A 34 -3.36 -3.84 8.78
N GLU A 35 -2.98 -2.60 8.93
CA GLU A 35 -2.20 -2.05 10.04
C GLU A 35 -2.65 -0.61 10.31
N PRO A 36 -2.41 -0.06 11.50
CA PRO A 36 -2.89 1.28 11.85
C PRO A 36 -2.53 2.38 10.84
N PRO A 37 -1.34 2.43 10.23
CA PRO A 37 -1.01 3.49 9.26
C PRO A 37 -1.87 3.50 7.99
N VAL A 38 -2.48 2.39 7.59
CA VAL A 38 -3.36 2.36 6.41
C VAL A 38 -4.83 2.62 6.74
N ASP A 39 -5.17 2.80 8.01
CA ASP A 39 -6.51 3.22 8.40
C ASP A 39 -6.68 4.71 8.08
N LEU A 40 -7.80 5.06 7.46
CA LEU A 40 -8.09 6.47 7.12
C LEU A 40 -8.00 7.39 8.35
N ALA A 41 -8.44 6.92 9.51
CA ALA A 41 -8.39 7.68 10.75
C ALA A 41 -6.96 8.07 11.16
N ASN A 42 -5.97 7.33 10.70
CA ASN A 42 -4.56 7.50 11.04
C ASN A 42 -3.72 8.08 9.89
N LEU A 43 -4.34 8.50 8.80
CA LEU A 43 -3.62 9.07 7.66
C LEU A 43 -2.84 10.32 8.10
N GLY A 44 -1.53 10.19 8.20
CA GLY A 44 -0.66 11.24 8.70
C GLY A 44 0.67 11.37 7.97
N GLU A 45 1.17 10.28 7.41
CA GLU A 45 2.43 10.25 6.68
C GLU A 45 2.25 9.69 5.28
N ILE A 46 3.09 10.16 4.37
CA ILE A 46 3.25 9.59 3.03
C ILE A 46 4.71 9.25 2.80
N GLU A 47 4.94 8.34 1.88
CA GLU A 47 6.27 7.82 1.60
C GLU A 47 6.63 7.89 0.12
N ARG A 48 7.91 7.84 -0.16
CA ARG A 48 8.44 7.60 -1.51
C ARG A 48 9.69 6.74 -1.47
N HIS A 49 9.94 6.08 -2.59
CA HIS A 49 11.14 5.32 -2.85
C HIS A 49 11.87 5.92 -4.05
N SER A 50 13.17 6.13 -3.94
CA SER A 50 13.92 6.82 -5.00
C SER A 50 14.54 5.86 -6.02
N GLN A 51 14.73 4.58 -5.64
CA GLN A 51 15.44 3.59 -6.43
C GLN A 51 14.57 2.47 -7.00
N THR A 52 13.30 2.43 -6.66
CA THR A 52 12.37 1.38 -7.07
C THR A 52 11.02 1.92 -7.44
N ASP A 53 10.39 1.29 -8.43
CA ASP A 53 8.94 1.30 -8.55
C ASP A 53 8.37 0.38 -7.45
N GLU A 54 7.11 0.55 -7.13
CA GLU A 54 6.39 -0.31 -6.20
C GLU A 54 5.08 -0.77 -6.82
N VAL A 55 4.93 -2.08 -6.94
CA VAL A 55 3.75 -2.72 -7.52
C VAL A 55 2.77 -3.11 -6.42
N PHE A 56 1.50 -2.78 -6.63
CA PHE A 56 0.38 -3.14 -5.75
C PHE A 56 -0.65 -3.96 -6.52
N VAL A 57 -1.05 -5.09 -5.94
CA VAL A 57 -2.17 -5.90 -6.45
C VAL A 57 -3.09 -6.24 -5.29
N LEU A 58 -4.29 -5.66 -5.30
CA LEU A 58 -5.33 -5.98 -4.32
C LEU A 58 -5.92 -7.36 -4.63
N TRP A 59 -6.02 -8.24 -3.65
CA TRP A 59 -6.66 -9.53 -3.82
C TRP A 59 -7.78 -9.80 -2.82
N ARG A 60 -7.85 -9.02 -1.73
CA ARG A 60 -8.93 -9.12 -0.73
C ARG A 60 -9.20 -7.76 -0.08
N GLY A 61 -10.45 -7.52 0.30
CA GLY A 61 -10.87 -6.27 0.95
C GLY A 61 -10.93 -5.09 -0.01
N ARG A 62 -10.71 -3.90 0.53
CA ARG A 62 -10.75 -2.62 -0.19
C ARG A 62 -9.51 -1.81 0.12
N ALA A 63 -9.01 -1.11 -0.87
CA ALA A 63 -7.92 -0.16 -0.71
C ALA A 63 -8.01 0.95 -1.76
N ALA A 64 -7.56 2.13 -1.39
CA ALA A 64 -7.37 3.25 -2.29
C ALA A 64 -5.91 3.73 -2.20
N LEU A 65 -5.30 3.96 -3.34
CA LEU A 65 -3.92 4.39 -3.46
C LEU A 65 -3.87 5.90 -3.69
N TYR A 66 -3.26 6.62 -2.75
CA TYR A 66 -2.97 8.03 -2.87
C TYR A 66 -1.62 8.24 -3.56
N VAL A 67 -1.60 9.08 -4.58
CA VAL A 67 -0.37 9.51 -5.25
C VAL A 67 -0.35 11.02 -5.40
N GLN A 68 0.83 11.61 -5.29
CA GLN A 68 1.03 13.05 -5.38
C GLN A 68 2.18 13.36 -6.34
N ALA A 69 1.93 14.28 -7.25
CA ALA A 69 2.93 14.77 -8.21
C ALA A 69 2.77 16.29 -8.38
N GLY A 70 3.77 17.05 -7.97
CA GLY A 70 3.71 18.52 -7.98
C GLY A 70 2.59 19.03 -7.07
N SER A 71 1.64 19.78 -7.64
CA SER A 71 0.45 20.29 -6.95
C SER A 71 -0.80 19.42 -7.13
N GLU A 72 -0.67 18.31 -7.83
CA GLU A 72 -1.78 17.42 -8.13
C GLU A 72 -1.75 16.19 -7.24
N THR A 73 -2.94 15.76 -6.82
CA THR A 73 -3.14 14.56 -6.04
C THR A 73 -4.24 13.70 -6.67
N ARG A 74 -4.08 12.40 -6.53
CA ARG A 74 -5.08 11.45 -6.99
C ARG A 74 -5.24 10.34 -5.97
N LEU A 75 -6.48 10.01 -5.67
CA LEU A 75 -6.83 8.81 -4.91
C LEU A 75 -7.51 7.82 -5.85
N VAL A 76 -6.91 6.65 -6.01
CA VAL A 76 -7.37 5.60 -6.93
C VAL A 76 -7.93 4.45 -6.13
N ASP A 77 -9.21 4.16 -6.33
CA ASP A 77 -9.85 2.97 -5.76
C ASP A 77 -9.33 1.72 -6.49
N LEU A 78 -8.70 0.81 -5.76
CA LEU A 78 -8.06 -0.36 -6.36
C LEU A 78 -9.11 -1.42 -6.72
N GLU A 79 -9.01 -1.91 -7.94
CA GLU A 79 -9.79 -3.07 -8.41
C GLU A 79 -9.00 -4.36 -8.14
N PRO A 80 -9.63 -5.42 -7.60
CA PRO A 80 -8.96 -6.69 -7.38
C PRO A 80 -8.36 -7.27 -8.66
N GLY A 81 -7.10 -7.75 -8.55
CA GLY A 81 -6.39 -8.38 -9.66
C GLY A 81 -5.77 -7.44 -10.68
N VAL A 82 -5.99 -6.13 -10.55
CA VAL A 82 -5.35 -5.11 -11.40
C VAL A 82 -3.97 -4.76 -10.84
N VAL A 83 -3.00 -4.59 -11.71
CA VAL A 83 -1.63 -4.21 -11.34
C VAL A 83 -1.49 -2.70 -11.37
N TYR A 84 -1.13 -2.12 -10.24
CA TYR A 84 -0.85 -0.69 -10.09
C TYR A 84 0.63 -0.51 -9.80
N ASN A 85 1.30 0.30 -10.59
CA ASN A 85 2.72 0.57 -10.41
C ASN A 85 2.95 2.03 -10.03
N VAL A 86 3.40 2.26 -8.82
CA VAL A 86 3.87 3.57 -8.37
C VAL A 86 5.32 3.72 -8.82
N THR A 87 5.59 4.69 -9.67
CA THR A 87 6.93 4.91 -10.21
C THR A 87 7.86 5.52 -9.16
N ALA A 88 9.15 5.21 -9.25
CA ALA A 88 10.17 5.73 -8.35
C ALA A 88 10.08 7.25 -8.18
N GLY A 89 10.25 7.73 -6.96
CA GLY A 89 10.19 9.14 -6.60
C GLY A 89 8.80 9.71 -6.39
N THR A 90 7.74 8.93 -6.57
CA THR A 90 6.35 9.36 -6.37
C THR A 90 5.95 9.24 -4.91
N TRP A 91 5.50 10.35 -4.32
CA TRP A 91 4.88 10.33 -3.00
C TRP A 91 3.55 9.60 -3.03
N HIS A 92 3.36 8.66 -2.12
CA HIS A 92 2.17 7.82 -2.08
C HIS A 92 1.85 7.31 -0.68
N ASN A 93 0.64 6.80 -0.52
CA ASN A 93 0.20 6.03 0.65
C ASN A 93 -1.07 5.24 0.28
N LEU A 94 -1.51 4.40 1.19
CA LEU A 94 -2.73 3.60 1.06
C LEU A 94 -3.73 3.96 2.16
N VAL A 95 -5.00 3.91 1.79
CA VAL A 95 -6.12 3.82 2.72
C VAL A 95 -6.81 2.48 2.49
N ALA A 96 -7.04 1.70 3.53
CA ALA A 96 -7.51 0.35 3.38
C ALA A 96 -8.56 -0.06 4.42
N SER A 97 -9.41 -1.00 4.03
CA SER A 97 -10.35 -1.67 4.94
C SER A 97 -9.65 -2.66 5.86
N ARG A 98 -10.31 -3.03 6.95
CA ARG A 98 -9.77 -3.96 7.97
C ARG A 98 -9.48 -5.36 7.43
N ASP A 99 -10.16 -5.79 6.39
CA ASP A 99 -9.99 -7.10 5.76
C ASP A 99 -9.06 -7.09 4.54
N VAL A 100 -8.33 -5.99 4.32
CA VAL A 100 -7.45 -5.82 3.17
C VAL A 100 -6.32 -6.85 3.14
N SER A 101 -5.98 -7.28 1.94
CA SER A 101 -4.73 -7.97 1.66
C SER A 101 -4.22 -7.60 0.26
N ILE A 102 -2.98 -7.16 0.19
CA ILE A 102 -2.35 -6.60 -1.00
C ILE A 102 -1.01 -7.29 -1.21
N LEU A 103 -0.76 -7.75 -2.45
CA LEU A 103 0.57 -8.14 -2.87
C LEU A 103 1.37 -6.89 -3.25
N ILE A 104 2.57 -6.76 -2.70
CA ILE A 104 3.50 -5.67 -3.00
C ILE A 104 4.81 -6.27 -3.52
N VAL A 105 5.29 -5.75 -4.65
CA VAL A 105 6.59 -6.10 -5.23
C VAL A 105 7.41 -4.83 -5.42
N GLU A 106 8.64 -4.86 -4.92
CA GLU A 106 9.56 -3.74 -4.97
C GLU A 106 11.02 -4.26 -4.90
N ASN A 107 11.99 -3.38 -5.06
CA ASN A 107 13.39 -3.76 -4.86
C ASN A 107 13.60 -4.33 -3.46
N ARG A 108 14.52 -5.29 -3.37
CA ARG A 108 14.88 -5.90 -2.10
C ARG A 108 15.32 -4.84 -1.08
N ASP A 109 14.85 -5.01 0.17
CA ASP A 109 15.18 -4.16 1.32
C ASP A 109 14.75 -2.67 1.18
N THR A 110 13.84 -2.35 0.26
CA THR A 110 13.31 -0.99 0.09
C THR A 110 12.77 -0.41 1.40
N HIS A 111 12.03 -1.20 2.16
CA HIS A 111 11.45 -0.81 3.45
C HIS A 111 12.50 -0.50 4.53
N LEU A 112 13.74 -0.94 4.35
CA LEU A 112 14.86 -0.70 5.27
C LEU A 112 15.79 0.42 4.80
N ASN A 113 16.02 0.56 3.48
CA ASN A 113 17.11 1.34 2.92
C ASN A 113 16.68 2.46 1.96
N ASP A 114 15.45 2.43 1.45
CA ASP A 114 14.98 3.35 0.42
C ASP A 114 13.54 3.80 0.68
N THR A 115 13.27 4.26 1.88
CA THR A 115 11.97 4.83 2.24
C THR A 115 12.17 6.20 2.87
N GLU A 116 11.65 7.23 2.22
CA GLU A 116 11.56 8.57 2.73
C GLU A 116 10.12 8.83 3.20
N LEU A 117 9.97 9.38 4.39
CA LEU A 117 8.67 9.71 4.99
C LEU A 117 8.53 11.22 5.16
N ARG A 118 7.34 11.73 4.94
CA ARG A 118 6.95 13.08 5.36
C ARG A 118 5.51 13.13 5.84
N SER A 119 5.20 14.11 6.65
CA SER A 119 3.82 14.39 7.03
C SER A 119 2.99 14.80 5.83
N ILE A 120 1.74 14.33 5.78
CA ILE A 120 0.75 14.83 4.83
C ILE A 120 0.39 16.27 5.20
N GLU A 121 0.29 17.14 4.21
CA GLU A 121 -0.12 18.52 4.41
C GLU A 121 -1.65 18.66 4.45
N ASP A 122 -2.17 19.73 5.06
CA ASP A 122 -3.62 19.93 5.20
C ASP A 122 -4.35 19.99 3.87
N TRP A 123 -3.75 20.60 2.85
CA TRP A 123 -4.33 20.67 1.52
C TRP A 123 -4.41 19.29 0.84
N GLU A 124 -3.42 18.44 1.07
CA GLU A 124 -3.41 17.05 0.57
C GLU A 124 -4.50 16.24 1.26
N ARG A 125 -4.58 16.34 2.59
CA ARG A 125 -5.63 15.68 3.37
C ARG A 125 -7.02 16.07 2.89
N SER A 126 -7.26 17.35 2.63
CA SER A 126 -8.54 17.85 2.12
C SER A 126 -8.87 17.24 0.75
N GLN A 127 -7.88 17.09 -0.13
CA GLN A 127 -8.08 16.47 -1.43
C GLN A 127 -8.35 14.96 -1.31
N VAL A 128 -7.66 14.25 -0.41
CA VAL A 128 -7.93 12.84 -0.13
C VAL A 128 -9.37 12.67 0.35
N LEU A 129 -9.81 13.46 1.31
CA LEU A 129 -11.18 13.39 1.85
C LEU A 129 -12.23 13.68 0.78
N ALA A 130 -11.96 14.58 -0.15
CA ALA A 130 -12.87 14.92 -1.25
C ALA A 130 -12.99 13.80 -2.31
N GLN A 131 -11.99 12.92 -2.41
CA GLN A 131 -11.91 11.85 -3.40
C GLN A 131 -12.22 10.46 -2.83
N LEU A 132 -12.57 10.34 -1.56
CA LEU A 132 -12.81 9.04 -0.93
C LEU A 132 -13.85 8.22 -1.67
N PRO A 133 -13.58 6.93 -1.95
CA PRO A 133 -14.60 6.01 -2.43
C PRO A 133 -15.68 5.78 -1.35
N ALA A 134 -16.85 5.33 -1.77
CA ALA A 134 -18.00 5.15 -0.87
C ALA A 134 -17.70 4.27 0.33
N TRP A 135 -16.92 3.19 0.15
CA TRP A 135 -16.57 2.27 1.24
C TRP A 135 -15.67 2.89 2.32
N ALA A 136 -14.93 3.95 2.00
CA ALA A 136 -14.02 4.64 2.92
C ALA A 136 -14.70 5.82 3.63
N ARG A 137 -15.89 6.24 3.19
CA ARG A 137 -16.65 7.27 3.87
C ARG A 137 -17.24 6.67 5.13
N GLN A 138 -17.09 7.38 6.26
CA GLN A 138 -17.80 6.99 7.48
C GLN A 138 -19.30 7.08 7.21
N PRO A 139 -20.13 6.11 7.67
CA PRO A 139 -21.55 6.31 7.67
C PRO A 139 -21.85 7.59 8.46
N GLU A 140 -22.64 8.49 7.87
CA GLU A 140 -23.19 9.60 8.64
C GLU A 140 -23.82 9.01 9.88
N GLU A 141 -23.38 9.47 11.06
CA GLU A 141 -24.08 9.12 12.30
C GLU A 141 -25.53 9.59 12.08
N GLU A 142 -26.43 8.64 11.89
CA GLU A 142 -27.85 8.94 11.99
C GLU A 142 -28.04 9.52 13.39
N ASN A 143 -28.24 10.82 13.44
CA ASN A 143 -28.65 11.51 14.65
C ASN A 143 -29.94 10.84 15.14
N ARG A 144 -29.80 9.95 16.08
CA ARG A 144 -30.91 9.45 16.86
C ARG A 144 -31.18 10.35 18.04
#